data_d5a912746941fa8f236f8a939343ac32
#
_entry.id   d5a912746941fa8f236f8a939343ac32
#
_cell.length_a   1.000
_cell.length_b   1.000
_cell.length_c   1.000
_cell.angle_alpha   90.00
_cell.angle_beta   90.00
_cell.angle_gamma   90.00
#
_symmetry.space_group_name_H-M   'P 1'
#
loop_
_entity.id
_entity.type
_entity.pdbx_description
1 polymer ?
#
loop_
_entity_poly.entity_id
_entity_poly.type
_entity_poly.pdbx_seq_one_letter_code
_entity_poly.pdbx_strand_id
1 'polypeptide(L)'
;LVQNDERPGGNVTGVSDFAAMDAQMELAAKLIPQAKHVGLIYCSSEVNSEVQANQMKDYCKKHDLAVEERTVNNVNDIQQVAESLIGKVYYIYVPTDNTLASSIPTLMKITDANKIPVIVGADIMAKDGALAALSVDYYRLGKQTGELAADILDGKVKPETSPIQHQKDYTIVINKQDAEILGLTIPEEIAKKANMV
;
A
#
# COMPACT_ATOMS: atom_id res chain seq x y z
N LEU A 1 6.65 5.37 17.86
CA LEU A 1 8.01 5.75 18.22
C LEU A 1 8.19 7.28 18.13
N VAL A 2 7.69 7.91 17.08
CA VAL A 2 7.74 9.34 16.83
C VAL A 2 6.29 9.88 16.81
N GLN A 3 6.02 10.94 17.57
CA GLN A 3 4.67 11.53 17.64
C GLN A 3 4.48 12.68 16.66
N ASN A 4 5.58 13.28 16.20
CA ASN A 4 5.58 14.41 15.28
C ASN A 4 6.72 14.25 14.30
N ASP A 5 6.40 14.04 13.02
CA ASP A 5 7.38 13.79 11.96
C ASP A 5 8.28 15.01 11.70
N GLU A 6 7.75 16.23 11.84
CA GLU A 6 8.51 17.47 11.66
C GLU A 6 9.52 17.70 12.79
N ARG A 7 9.25 17.18 13.99
CA ARG A 7 10.09 17.36 15.17
C ARG A 7 10.01 16.14 16.09
N PRO A 8 10.81 15.09 15.83
CA PRO A 8 10.73 13.83 16.56
C PRO A 8 10.87 13.96 18.08
N GLY A 9 11.73 14.88 18.55
CA GLY A 9 11.88 15.23 19.97
C GLY A 9 12.61 14.19 20.83
N GLY A 10 12.91 13.02 20.27
CA GLY A 10 13.60 11.92 20.92
C GLY A 10 14.82 11.44 20.14
N ASN A 11 15.47 10.38 20.60
CA ASN A 11 16.63 9.79 19.93
C ASN A 11 16.23 8.86 18.76
N VAL A 12 15.19 9.22 18.01
CA VAL A 12 14.70 8.46 16.85
C VAL A 12 14.35 9.42 15.73
N THR A 13 14.90 9.16 14.55
CA THR A 13 14.50 9.76 13.28
C THR A 13 14.63 8.71 12.18
N GLY A 14 14.32 9.06 10.94
CA GLY A 14 14.45 8.12 9.82
C GLY A 14 13.79 8.61 8.55
N VAL A 15 13.56 7.65 7.65
CA VAL A 15 12.87 7.83 6.38
C VAL A 15 11.64 6.93 6.38
N SER A 16 10.48 7.49 6.05
CA SER A 16 9.23 6.75 6.00
C SER A 16 9.06 6.07 4.64
N ASP A 17 8.58 4.84 4.65
CA ASP A 17 8.18 4.08 3.45
C ASP A 17 6.70 4.27 3.07
N PHE A 18 6.02 5.21 3.70
CA PHE A 18 4.63 5.51 3.36
C PHE A 18 4.54 6.27 2.03
N ALA A 19 3.90 5.65 1.06
CA ALA A 19 3.37 6.37 -0.09
C ALA A 19 2.05 7.06 0.33
N ALA A 20 1.82 8.28 -0.20
CA ALA A 20 0.62 9.04 0.15
C ALA A 20 -0.66 8.26 -0.14
N MET A 21 -1.52 8.10 0.87
CA MET A 21 -2.77 7.34 0.74
C MET A 21 -3.68 7.90 -0.35
N ASP A 22 -3.80 9.22 -0.44
CA ASP A 22 -4.61 9.87 -1.47
C ASP A 22 -4.16 9.44 -2.88
N ALA A 23 -2.84 9.41 -3.14
CA ALA A 23 -2.30 9.00 -4.44
C ALA A 23 -2.54 7.49 -4.74
N GLN A 24 -2.48 6.62 -3.73
CA GLN A 24 -2.81 5.20 -3.89
C GLN A 24 -4.29 5.01 -4.24
N MET A 25 -5.18 5.72 -3.55
CA MET A 25 -6.62 5.63 -3.78
C MET A 25 -7.04 6.30 -5.11
N GLU A 26 -6.35 7.36 -5.54
CA GLU A 26 -6.54 7.97 -6.87
C GLU A 26 -6.12 7.01 -7.99
N LEU A 27 -5.04 6.25 -7.81
CA LEU A 27 -4.67 5.18 -8.75
C LEU A 27 -5.78 4.14 -8.84
N ALA A 28 -6.31 3.67 -7.70
CA ALA A 28 -7.43 2.73 -7.66
C ALA A 28 -8.67 3.29 -8.37
N ALA A 29 -9.02 4.55 -8.14
CA ALA A 29 -10.16 5.21 -8.77
C ALA A 29 -10.02 5.32 -10.30
N LYS A 30 -8.80 5.49 -10.80
CA LYS A 30 -8.53 5.52 -12.26
C LYS A 30 -8.60 4.13 -12.89
N LEU A 31 -8.19 3.09 -12.16
CA LEU A 31 -8.25 1.71 -12.65
C LEU A 31 -9.67 1.12 -12.56
N ILE A 32 -10.42 1.51 -11.53
CA ILE A 32 -11.75 0.94 -11.21
C ILE A 32 -12.74 2.08 -10.91
N PRO A 33 -13.05 2.93 -11.90
CA PRO A 33 -13.83 4.18 -11.69
C PRO A 33 -15.26 3.94 -11.23
N GLN A 34 -15.80 2.74 -11.43
CA GLN A 34 -17.17 2.38 -11.03
C GLN A 34 -17.26 1.97 -9.55
N ALA A 35 -16.14 1.85 -8.83
CA ALA A 35 -16.13 1.35 -7.45
C ALA A 35 -16.95 2.23 -6.51
N LYS A 36 -17.76 1.58 -5.68
CA LYS A 36 -18.56 2.20 -4.61
C LYS A 36 -18.30 1.55 -3.25
N HIS A 37 -17.87 0.29 -3.27
CA HIS A 37 -17.58 -0.52 -2.09
C HIS A 37 -16.16 -1.05 -2.21
N VAL A 38 -15.32 -0.77 -1.23
CA VAL A 38 -13.92 -1.17 -1.18
C VAL A 38 -13.70 -2.15 -0.06
N GLY A 39 -13.06 -3.28 -0.35
CA GLY A 39 -12.56 -4.19 0.66
C GLY A 39 -11.25 -3.67 1.25
N LEU A 40 -11.08 -3.80 2.54
CA LEU A 40 -9.82 -3.50 3.23
C LEU A 40 -9.40 -4.74 4.00
N ILE A 41 -8.21 -5.26 3.70
CA ILE A 41 -7.64 -6.41 4.44
C ILE A 41 -6.27 -6.03 4.97
N TYR A 42 -6.04 -6.23 6.26
CA TYR A 42 -4.75 -6.01 6.91
C TYR A 42 -4.57 -6.88 8.15
N CYS A 43 -3.33 -7.03 8.61
CA CYS A 43 -3.02 -7.73 9.85
C CYS A 43 -3.20 -6.81 11.06
N SER A 44 -4.09 -7.20 11.98
CA SER A 44 -4.43 -6.40 13.16
C SER A 44 -3.29 -6.26 14.16
N SER A 45 -2.24 -7.08 14.06
CA SER A 45 -1.06 -6.98 14.92
C SER A 45 0.04 -6.06 14.37
N GLU A 46 -0.13 -5.53 13.16
CA GLU A 46 0.82 -4.62 12.51
C GLU A 46 0.34 -3.17 12.62
N VAL A 47 0.98 -2.39 13.50
CA VAL A 47 0.63 -0.98 13.76
C VAL A 47 0.73 -0.11 12.49
N ASN A 48 1.73 -0.34 11.63
CA ASN A 48 1.88 0.33 10.33
C ASN A 48 0.67 0.09 9.44
N SER A 49 0.15 -1.13 9.41
CA SER A 49 -1.03 -1.50 8.61
C SER A 49 -2.30 -0.84 9.15
N GLU A 50 -2.47 -0.79 10.47
CA GLU A 50 -3.60 -0.11 11.10
C GLU A 50 -3.61 1.40 10.81
N VAL A 51 -2.45 2.06 10.85
CA VAL A 51 -2.33 3.49 10.50
C VAL A 51 -2.78 3.73 9.06
N GLN A 52 -2.30 2.94 8.10
CA GLN A 52 -2.69 3.05 6.70
C GLN A 52 -4.17 2.70 6.48
N ALA A 53 -4.69 1.69 7.18
CA ALA A 53 -6.10 1.32 7.15
C ALA A 53 -6.99 2.49 7.59
N ASN A 54 -6.62 3.20 8.64
CA ASN A 54 -7.36 4.38 9.11
C ASN A 54 -7.30 5.52 8.10
N GLN A 55 -6.14 5.79 7.49
CA GLN A 55 -6.00 6.80 6.42
C GLN A 55 -6.87 6.47 5.21
N MET A 56 -6.91 5.20 4.81
CA MET A 56 -7.74 4.73 3.70
C MET A 56 -9.24 4.90 4.02
N LYS A 57 -9.68 4.57 5.24
CA LYS A 57 -11.07 4.77 5.68
C LYS A 57 -11.44 6.26 5.67
N ASP A 58 -10.53 7.14 6.09
CA ASP A 58 -10.74 8.58 6.06
C ASP A 58 -10.86 9.11 4.62
N TYR A 59 -10.04 8.60 3.70
CA TYR A 59 -10.17 8.91 2.26
C TYR A 59 -11.53 8.45 1.74
N CYS A 60 -11.89 7.19 1.97
CA CYS A 60 -13.16 6.64 1.50
C CYS A 60 -14.38 7.43 2.02
N LYS A 61 -14.35 7.83 3.28
CA LYS A 61 -15.40 8.68 3.87
C LYS A 61 -15.53 10.04 3.18
N LYS A 62 -14.41 10.67 2.79
CA LYS A 62 -14.41 11.96 2.06
C LYS A 62 -14.91 11.83 0.63
N HIS A 63 -14.83 10.64 0.05
CA HIS A 63 -15.18 10.36 -1.35
C HIS A 63 -16.44 9.49 -1.52
N ASP A 64 -17.26 9.37 -0.47
CA ASP A 64 -18.53 8.60 -0.47
C ASP A 64 -18.35 7.13 -0.91
N LEU A 65 -17.23 6.51 -0.52
CA LEU A 65 -16.96 5.10 -0.74
C LEU A 65 -17.26 4.31 0.53
N ALA A 66 -18.03 3.24 0.41
CA ALA A 66 -18.25 2.30 1.50
C ALA A 66 -17.05 1.37 1.68
N VAL A 67 -16.71 1.03 2.93
CA VAL A 67 -15.58 0.15 3.25
C VAL A 67 -16.07 -1.10 3.96
N GLU A 68 -15.69 -2.26 3.42
CA GLU A 68 -15.81 -3.57 4.05
C GLU A 68 -14.47 -3.97 4.67
N GLU A 69 -14.28 -3.60 5.93
CA GLU A 69 -13.04 -3.88 6.67
C GLU A 69 -13.00 -5.31 7.19
N ARG A 70 -11.87 -5.97 6.99
CA ARG A 70 -11.54 -7.29 7.52
C ARG A 70 -10.11 -7.31 8.02
N THR A 71 -9.86 -8.00 9.10
CA THR A 71 -8.51 -8.20 9.64
C THR A 71 -8.13 -9.67 9.63
N VAL A 72 -6.85 -9.91 9.50
CA VAL A 72 -6.24 -11.22 9.74
C VAL A 72 -5.34 -11.14 10.98
N ASN A 73 -5.16 -12.24 11.69
CA ASN A 73 -4.18 -12.34 12.77
C ASN A 73 -2.90 -13.04 12.29
N ASN A 74 -3.03 -13.88 11.27
CA ASN A 74 -1.92 -14.61 10.66
C ASN A 74 -2.33 -15.05 9.23
N VAL A 75 -1.38 -15.65 8.51
CA VAL A 75 -1.56 -16.05 7.10
C VAL A 75 -2.67 -17.10 6.87
N ASN A 76 -3.02 -17.90 7.86
CA ASN A 76 -4.04 -18.93 7.73
C ASN A 76 -5.47 -18.33 7.62
N ASP A 77 -5.66 -17.10 8.10
CA ASP A 77 -6.95 -16.42 8.07
C ASP A 77 -7.27 -15.85 6.68
N ILE A 78 -6.26 -15.64 5.82
CA ILE A 78 -6.35 -14.90 4.56
C ILE A 78 -7.41 -15.49 3.65
N GLN A 79 -7.46 -16.81 3.50
CA GLN A 79 -8.44 -17.46 2.63
C GLN A 79 -9.86 -17.12 3.06
N GLN A 80 -10.21 -17.41 4.31
CA GLN A 80 -11.56 -17.20 4.84
C GLN A 80 -11.95 -15.72 4.78
N VAL A 81 -11.01 -14.83 5.10
CA VAL A 81 -11.22 -13.39 5.08
C VAL A 81 -11.49 -12.90 3.66
N ALA A 82 -10.69 -13.31 2.68
CA ALA A 82 -10.89 -12.96 1.27
C ALA A 82 -12.24 -13.47 0.75
N GLU A 83 -12.58 -14.73 1.03
CA GLU A 83 -13.87 -15.32 0.65
C GLU A 83 -15.07 -14.54 1.22
N SER A 84 -14.93 -13.96 2.41
CA SER A 84 -15.99 -13.18 3.04
C SER A 84 -16.34 -11.87 2.32
N LEU A 85 -15.47 -11.40 1.42
CA LEU A 85 -15.64 -10.17 0.63
C LEU A 85 -16.20 -10.41 -0.77
N ILE A 86 -16.30 -11.68 -1.21
CA ILE A 86 -16.82 -12.03 -2.54
C ILE A 86 -18.25 -11.50 -2.71
N GLY A 87 -18.46 -10.80 -3.83
CA GLY A 87 -19.76 -10.20 -4.18
C GLY A 87 -20.14 -8.96 -3.38
N LYS A 88 -19.28 -8.48 -2.48
CA LYS A 88 -19.55 -7.30 -1.64
C LYS A 88 -18.74 -6.07 -2.04
N VAL A 89 -17.59 -6.26 -2.70
CA VAL A 89 -16.64 -5.19 -3.00
C VAL A 89 -16.28 -5.15 -4.46
N TYR A 90 -15.89 -3.98 -4.96
CA TYR A 90 -15.39 -3.78 -6.32
C TYR A 90 -13.91 -4.09 -6.45
N TYR A 91 -13.14 -3.84 -5.40
CA TYR A 91 -11.74 -4.20 -5.29
C TYR A 91 -11.34 -4.32 -3.81
N ILE A 92 -10.20 -4.91 -3.56
CA ILE A 92 -9.60 -5.00 -2.22
C ILE A 92 -8.36 -4.12 -2.18
N TYR A 93 -8.22 -3.34 -1.11
CA TYR A 93 -6.99 -2.63 -0.78
C TYR A 93 -6.26 -3.38 0.35
N VAL A 94 -4.95 -3.55 0.17
CA VAL A 94 -4.04 -4.12 1.18
C VAL A 94 -2.92 -3.11 1.42
N PRO A 95 -2.75 -2.58 2.63
CA PRO A 95 -1.68 -1.65 2.95
C PRO A 95 -0.29 -2.30 2.84
N THR A 96 0.76 -1.55 3.19
CA THR A 96 2.11 -2.10 3.38
C THR A 96 2.11 -2.97 4.63
N ASP A 97 1.86 -4.27 4.45
CA ASP A 97 1.58 -5.27 5.47
C ASP A 97 2.48 -6.50 5.25
N ASN A 98 3.32 -6.84 6.24
CA ASN A 98 4.30 -7.93 6.08
C ASN A 98 3.62 -9.31 6.04
N THR A 99 2.57 -9.49 6.84
CA THR A 99 1.81 -10.74 6.90
C THR A 99 1.13 -11.01 5.56
N LEU A 100 0.43 -10.01 5.00
CA LEU A 100 -0.22 -10.12 3.70
C LEU A 100 0.81 -10.25 2.57
N ALA A 101 1.91 -9.47 2.59
CA ALA A 101 2.97 -9.53 1.58
C ALA A 101 3.56 -10.93 1.45
N SER A 102 3.78 -11.62 2.57
CA SER A 102 4.30 -13.00 2.56
C SER A 102 3.34 -14.03 1.95
N SER A 103 2.10 -13.67 1.70
CA SER A 103 1.02 -14.59 1.30
C SER A 103 0.12 -14.05 0.19
N ILE A 104 0.58 -13.05 -0.55
CA ILE A 104 -0.16 -12.50 -1.70
C ILE A 104 -0.67 -13.58 -2.66
N PRO A 105 0.11 -14.62 -3.05
CA PRO A 105 -0.40 -15.65 -3.94
C PRO A 105 -1.64 -16.39 -3.40
N THR A 106 -1.77 -16.52 -2.07
CA THR A 106 -2.97 -17.11 -1.45
C THR A 106 -4.19 -16.20 -1.62
N LEU A 107 -4.03 -14.90 -1.42
CA LEU A 107 -5.08 -13.91 -1.65
C LEU A 107 -5.49 -13.90 -3.13
N MET A 108 -4.52 -13.82 -4.04
CA MET A 108 -4.75 -13.74 -5.49
C MET A 108 -5.48 -14.96 -6.04
N LYS A 109 -5.18 -16.17 -5.54
CA LYS A 109 -5.91 -17.39 -5.94
C LYS A 109 -7.43 -17.26 -5.78
N ILE A 110 -7.88 -16.52 -4.77
CA ILE A 110 -9.29 -16.33 -4.47
C ILE A 110 -9.85 -15.14 -5.26
N THR A 111 -9.14 -14.05 -5.28
CA THR A 111 -9.58 -12.81 -5.92
C THR A 111 -9.63 -12.93 -7.44
N ASP A 112 -8.66 -13.59 -8.08
CA ASP A 112 -8.63 -13.85 -9.53
C ASP A 112 -9.78 -14.74 -9.98
N ALA A 113 -10.05 -15.81 -9.21
CA ALA A 113 -11.17 -16.72 -9.48
C ALA A 113 -12.53 -15.99 -9.42
N ASN A 114 -12.61 -14.91 -8.64
CA ASN A 114 -13.83 -14.10 -8.46
C ASN A 114 -13.76 -12.74 -9.17
N LYS A 115 -12.72 -12.48 -9.97
CA LYS A 115 -12.53 -11.23 -10.70
C LYS A 115 -12.54 -9.97 -9.81
N ILE A 116 -11.93 -10.07 -8.64
CA ILE A 116 -11.81 -8.95 -7.70
C ILE A 116 -10.41 -8.37 -7.78
N PRO A 117 -10.21 -7.14 -8.30
CA PRO A 117 -8.92 -6.48 -8.35
C PRO A 117 -8.33 -6.28 -6.94
N VAL A 118 -7.00 -6.39 -6.81
CA VAL A 118 -6.30 -6.11 -5.56
C VAL A 118 -5.30 -4.97 -5.78
N ILE A 119 -5.45 -3.88 -5.02
CA ILE A 119 -4.55 -2.74 -4.99
C ILE A 119 -3.73 -2.79 -3.71
N VAL A 120 -2.43 -2.60 -3.81
CA VAL A 120 -1.52 -2.84 -2.67
C VAL A 120 -0.58 -1.66 -2.41
N GLY A 121 -0.11 -1.55 -1.17
CA GLY A 121 0.77 -0.47 -0.72
C GLY A 121 2.25 -0.63 -1.08
N ALA A 122 2.69 -1.84 -1.50
CA ALA A 122 4.09 -2.12 -1.80
C ALA A 122 4.25 -2.80 -3.17
N ASP A 123 5.31 -2.43 -3.90
CA ASP A 123 5.60 -2.90 -5.25
C ASP A 123 5.82 -4.41 -5.35
N ILE A 124 6.42 -5.01 -4.32
CA ILE A 124 6.67 -6.45 -4.27
C ILE A 124 5.35 -7.23 -4.32
N MET A 125 4.30 -6.75 -3.66
CA MET A 125 3.01 -7.41 -3.65
C MET A 125 2.33 -7.39 -5.02
N ALA A 126 2.53 -6.33 -5.82
CA ALA A 126 2.06 -6.27 -7.21
C ALA A 126 2.88 -7.20 -8.11
N LYS A 127 4.19 -7.34 -7.89
CA LYS A 127 5.04 -8.31 -8.58
C LYS A 127 4.64 -9.75 -8.26
N ASP A 128 4.15 -10.00 -7.05
CA ASP A 128 3.70 -11.32 -6.57
C ASP A 128 2.24 -11.64 -6.94
N GLY A 129 1.58 -10.76 -7.72
CA GLY A 129 0.29 -11.08 -8.35
C GLY A 129 -0.78 -9.99 -8.25
N ALA A 130 -0.73 -9.06 -7.29
CA ALA A 130 -1.76 -8.03 -7.16
C ALA A 130 -1.78 -7.07 -8.36
N LEU A 131 -2.94 -6.55 -8.73
CA LEU A 131 -3.16 -5.72 -9.93
C LEU A 131 -2.24 -4.51 -10.01
N ALA A 132 -2.17 -3.76 -8.92
CA ALA A 132 -1.44 -2.50 -8.94
C ALA A 132 -0.91 -2.09 -7.57
N ALA A 133 0.23 -1.40 -7.58
CA ALA A 133 0.79 -0.70 -6.45
C ALA A 133 1.17 0.74 -6.81
N LEU A 134 1.02 1.66 -5.86
CA LEU A 134 1.73 2.91 -5.85
C LEU A 134 2.62 2.90 -4.61
N SER A 135 3.93 2.83 -4.82
CA SER A 135 4.92 2.50 -3.80
C SER A 135 6.08 3.48 -3.81
N VAL A 136 6.79 3.56 -2.70
CA VAL A 136 8.12 4.18 -2.65
C VAL A 136 9.13 3.31 -3.41
N ASP A 137 10.22 3.93 -3.86
CA ASP A 137 11.38 3.21 -4.38
C ASP A 137 12.27 2.79 -3.19
N TYR A 138 12.27 1.52 -2.84
CA TYR A 138 13.01 1.00 -1.69
C TYR A 138 14.54 1.12 -1.83
N TYR A 139 15.08 1.13 -3.04
CA TYR A 139 16.50 1.39 -3.25
C TYR A 139 16.86 2.84 -2.89
N ARG A 140 16.06 3.79 -3.38
CA ARG A 140 16.21 5.21 -3.03
C ARG A 140 15.98 5.46 -1.55
N LEU A 141 15.00 4.77 -0.96
CA LEU A 141 14.71 4.84 0.48
C LEU A 141 15.94 4.42 1.29
N GLY A 142 16.55 3.28 0.96
CA GLY A 142 17.75 2.79 1.62
C GLY A 142 18.93 3.74 1.46
N LYS A 143 19.14 4.32 0.28
CA LYS A 143 20.18 5.33 0.03
C LYS A 143 19.95 6.57 0.89
N GLN A 144 18.75 7.12 0.89
CA GLN A 144 18.37 8.30 1.69
C GLN A 144 18.55 8.04 3.20
N THR A 145 18.20 6.84 3.66
CA THR A 145 18.40 6.41 5.04
C THR A 145 19.90 6.35 5.40
N GLY A 146 20.72 5.82 4.50
CA GLY A 146 22.18 5.78 4.68
C GLY A 146 22.81 7.16 4.72
N GLU A 147 22.37 8.08 3.88
CA GLU A 147 22.84 9.48 3.86
C GLU A 147 22.48 10.19 5.18
N LEU A 148 21.23 10.03 5.66
CA LEU A 148 20.79 10.56 6.95
C LEU A 148 21.60 9.98 8.11
N ALA A 149 21.85 8.67 8.11
CA ALA A 149 22.65 8.01 9.14
C ALA A 149 24.09 8.53 9.17
N ALA A 150 24.71 8.75 8.01
CA ALA A 150 26.04 9.34 7.90
C ALA A 150 26.09 10.75 8.49
N ASP A 151 25.11 11.60 8.18
CA ASP A 151 25.02 12.97 8.69
C ASP A 151 24.84 13.01 10.23
N ILE A 152 24.12 12.05 10.79
CA ILE A 152 23.98 11.89 12.25
C ILE A 152 25.33 11.48 12.87
N LEU A 153 26.01 10.48 12.28
CA LEU A 153 27.31 10.01 12.78
C LEU A 153 28.39 11.08 12.68
N ASP A 154 28.35 11.91 11.64
CA ASP A 154 29.27 13.07 11.47
C ASP A 154 28.90 14.24 12.39
N GLY A 155 27.83 14.17 13.17
CA GLY A 155 27.36 15.22 14.05
C GLY A 155 26.76 16.43 13.35
N LYS A 156 26.45 16.34 12.04
CA LYS A 156 25.86 17.43 11.25
C LYS A 156 24.39 17.68 11.62
N VAL A 157 23.67 16.61 11.96
CA VAL A 157 22.27 16.64 12.40
C VAL A 157 22.08 15.77 13.64
N LYS A 158 21.00 16.05 14.39
CA LYS A 158 20.66 15.28 15.58
C LYS A 158 19.30 14.64 15.40
N PRO A 159 19.10 13.38 15.85
CA PRO A 159 17.83 12.68 15.71
C PRO A 159 16.62 13.46 16.23
N GLU A 160 16.76 14.09 17.40
CA GLU A 160 15.68 14.83 18.07
C GLU A 160 15.15 16.04 17.30
N THR A 161 15.95 16.59 16.38
CA THR A 161 15.59 17.76 15.58
C THR A 161 15.51 17.49 14.08
N SER A 162 15.89 16.28 13.67
CA SER A 162 15.88 15.87 12.26
C SER A 162 14.47 15.34 11.90
N PRO A 163 13.72 16.01 11.02
CA PRO A 163 12.40 15.53 10.59
C PRO A 163 12.46 14.12 10.01
N ILE A 164 11.40 13.37 10.19
CA ILE A 164 11.19 12.13 9.42
C ILE A 164 11.09 12.52 7.94
N GLN A 165 11.91 11.90 7.12
CA GLN A 165 11.93 12.18 5.70
C GLN A 165 10.92 11.30 4.96
N HIS A 166 10.33 11.83 3.88
CA HIS A 166 9.40 11.13 3.00
C HIS A 166 9.85 11.23 1.56
N GLN A 167 9.63 10.18 0.78
CA GLN A 167 9.77 10.28 -0.67
C GLN A 167 8.57 11.06 -1.24
N LYS A 168 8.85 11.85 -2.29
CA LYS A 168 7.82 12.62 -3.01
C LYS A 168 7.45 11.98 -4.35
N ASP A 169 8.37 11.20 -4.89
CA ASP A 169 8.20 10.51 -6.16
C ASP A 169 7.86 9.04 -5.89
N TYR A 170 6.69 8.63 -6.33
CA TYR A 170 6.22 7.26 -6.20
C TYR A 170 6.35 6.50 -7.51
N THR A 171 6.53 5.19 -7.40
CA THR A 171 6.54 4.25 -8.52
C THR A 171 5.18 3.59 -8.64
N ILE A 172 4.59 3.63 -9.83
CA ILE A 172 3.40 2.84 -10.15
C ILE A 172 3.89 1.50 -10.71
N VAL A 173 3.39 0.41 -10.16
CA VAL A 173 3.60 -0.95 -10.68
C VAL A 173 2.25 -1.53 -11.07
N ILE A 174 2.17 -2.10 -12.27
CA ILE A 174 0.97 -2.79 -12.77
C ILE A 174 1.33 -4.21 -13.17
N ASN A 175 0.60 -5.17 -12.65
CA ASN A 175 0.70 -6.57 -13.05
C ASN A 175 -0.16 -6.79 -14.30
N LYS A 176 0.51 -7.07 -15.45
CA LYS A 176 -0.17 -7.30 -16.73
C LYS A 176 -1.02 -8.55 -16.72
N GLN A 177 -0.47 -9.61 -16.12
CA GLN A 177 -1.17 -10.90 -16.08
C GLN A 177 -2.47 -10.78 -15.29
N ASP A 178 -2.45 -10.08 -14.15
CA ASP A 178 -3.66 -9.89 -13.36
C ASP A 178 -4.66 -8.97 -14.08
N ALA A 179 -4.19 -7.90 -14.75
CA ALA A 179 -5.07 -7.06 -15.57
C ALA A 179 -5.78 -7.88 -16.67
N GLU A 180 -5.06 -8.82 -17.33
CA GLU A 180 -5.64 -9.72 -18.33
C GLU A 180 -6.64 -10.69 -17.70
N ILE A 181 -6.30 -11.31 -16.56
CA ILE A 181 -7.20 -12.19 -15.80
C ILE A 181 -8.50 -11.46 -15.48
N LEU A 182 -8.41 -10.22 -15.01
CA LEU A 182 -9.55 -9.38 -14.63
C LEU A 182 -10.33 -8.84 -15.83
N GLY A 183 -9.74 -8.85 -17.03
CA GLY A 183 -10.32 -8.22 -18.22
C GLY A 183 -10.31 -6.69 -18.14
N LEU A 184 -9.36 -6.12 -17.41
CA LEU A 184 -9.23 -4.67 -17.23
C LEU A 184 -8.31 -4.06 -18.29
N THR A 185 -8.76 -2.96 -18.86
CA THR A 185 -7.92 -2.13 -19.73
C THR A 185 -7.23 -1.05 -18.88
N ILE A 186 -5.90 -1.07 -18.85
CA ILE A 186 -5.13 -0.06 -18.13
C ILE A 186 -5.16 1.25 -18.92
N PRO A 187 -5.59 2.38 -18.33
CA PRO A 187 -5.59 3.68 -18.98
C PRO A 187 -4.20 4.05 -19.52
N GLU A 188 -4.14 4.60 -20.71
CA GLU A 188 -2.88 4.91 -21.42
C GLU A 188 -1.98 5.85 -20.58
N GLU A 189 -2.56 6.80 -19.86
CA GLU A 189 -1.85 7.72 -18.98
C GLU A 189 -1.14 7.02 -17.81
N ILE A 190 -1.70 5.90 -17.33
CA ILE A 190 -1.09 5.06 -16.29
C ILE A 190 -0.04 4.16 -16.92
N ALA A 191 -0.37 3.48 -18.02
CA ALA A 191 0.53 2.55 -18.70
C ALA A 191 1.86 3.21 -19.12
N LYS A 192 1.83 4.50 -19.52
CA LYS A 192 3.04 5.26 -19.87
C LYS A 192 3.98 5.55 -18.69
N LYS A 193 3.46 5.55 -17.46
CA LYS A 193 4.21 5.90 -16.24
C LYS A 193 4.52 4.70 -15.38
N ALA A 194 3.81 3.60 -15.57
CA ALA A 194 3.91 2.42 -14.74
C ALA A 194 5.06 1.49 -15.18
N ASN A 195 5.67 0.87 -14.18
CA ASN A 195 6.46 -0.33 -14.39
C ASN A 195 5.48 -1.49 -14.60
N MET A 196 5.41 -1.95 -15.82
CA MET A 196 4.56 -3.08 -16.22
C MET A 196 5.31 -4.38 -15.94
N VAL A 197 4.87 -5.16 -14.96
CA VAL A 197 5.45 -6.45 -14.59
C VAL A 197 4.62 -7.62 -15.09
#